data_d8feb86f0f53f54cf9baf05a5f47dcdb
#
_entry.id   d8feb86f0f53f54cf9baf05a5f47dcdb
#
_cell.length_a   1.000
_cell.length_b   1.000
_cell.length_c   1.000
_cell.angle_alpha   90.00
_cell.angle_beta   90.00
_cell.angle_gamma   90.00
#
_symmetry.space_group_name_H-M   'P 1'
#
loop_
_entity.id
_entity.type
_entity.pdbx_description
1 polymer ?
#
loop_
_entity_poly.entity_id
_entity_poly.type
_entity_poly.pdbx_seq_one_letter_code
_entity_poly.pdbx_strand_id
1 'polypeptide(L)'
;MDPTEQETSSKKQIAGQAAASPRAWLVIYTKPRWEKKLADQLAAKGFTVYCPTQRVKRRWSDRTKWIDQPLFSSHIFIHIEPERRDAVYFTPGFVRFLFWNKRPAQVRETEIDTLKRWLNDFDHEAISIQPLASGSHVTVKSGPLQGREATVL
;
A
#
# COMPACT_ATOMS: atom_id res chain seq x y z
N MET A 1 -59.14 25.50 29.08
CA MET A 1 -58.46 24.62 29.67
C MET A 1 -57.79 23.73 28.80
N ASP A 2 -56.94 24.10 28.02
CA ASP A 2 -56.25 23.26 27.23
C ASP A 2 -54.85 23.45 27.48
N PRO A 3 -54.16 22.47 27.62
CA PRO A 3 -52.78 22.52 27.27
C PRO A 3 -52.54 21.61 26.10
N THR A 4 -52.44 22.24 25.08
CA THR A 4 -51.82 21.56 23.99
C THR A 4 -50.49 22.13 23.79
N GLU A 5 -49.57 21.43 24.10
CA GLU A 5 -48.28 21.68 23.67
C GLU A 5 -47.81 20.55 23.15
N GLN A 6 -47.51 20.60 22.09
CA GLN A 6 -46.50 20.88 21.29
C GLN A 6 -45.33 20.16 21.54
N GLU A 7 -45.24 19.08 21.08
CA GLU A 7 -44.00 18.41 20.77
C GLU A 7 -43.58 18.68 19.38
N THR A 8 -43.01 19.75 19.19
CA THR A 8 -42.12 19.93 18.11
C THR A 8 -40.83 19.25 18.45
N SER A 9 -40.88 17.96 18.39
CA SER A 9 -39.68 17.19 18.35
C SER A 9 -38.90 17.60 17.15
N SER A 10 -37.91 18.38 17.38
CA SER A 10 -36.81 18.59 16.43
C SER A 10 -36.19 17.27 16.07
N LYS A 11 -36.70 16.66 15.07
CA LYS A 11 -35.95 15.73 14.30
C LYS A 11 -34.86 16.52 13.60
N LYS A 12 -33.84 16.84 14.32
CA LYS A 12 -32.56 17.11 13.72
C LYS A 12 -32.09 15.78 13.17
N GLN A 13 -32.60 15.47 12.02
CA GLN A 13 -31.99 14.44 11.21
C GLN A 13 -30.55 14.83 11.03
N ILE A 14 -29.71 14.06 11.63
CA ILE A 14 -28.32 14.04 11.27
C ILE A 14 -28.29 13.55 9.83
N ALA A 15 -28.32 14.49 8.93
CA ALA A 15 -28.14 14.21 7.55
C ALA A 15 -26.76 13.63 7.36
N GLY A 16 -26.74 12.42 6.84
CA GLY A 16 -25.63 11.98 6.05
C GLY A 16 -24.33 11.82 6.80
N GLN A 17 -24.20 10.77 7.57
CA GLN A 17 -22.97 10.04 7.47
C GLN A 17 -22.90 9.55 6.02
N ALA A 18 -22.23 10.31 5.20
CA ALA A 18 -21.75 9.78 3.94
C ALA A 18 -21.04 8.47 4.29
N ALA A 19 -21.53 7.36 3.78
CA ALA A 19 -20.94 6.08 4.02
C ALA A 19 -19.46 6.20 3.66
N ALA A 20 -18.58 6.02 4.63
CA ALA A 20 -17.16 6.08 4.41
C ALA A 20 -16.85 5.07 3.32
N SER A 21 -16.14 5.49 2.28
CA SER A 21 -15.71 4.58 1.23
C SER A 21 -14.94 3.43 1.84
N PRO A 22 -15.08 2.21 1.30
CA PRO A 22 -14.35 1.08 1.85
C PRO A 22 -12.85 1.35 1.80
N ARG A 23 -12.14 0.82 2.79
CA ARG A 23 -10.68 0.88 2.79
C ARG A 23 -10.11 0.20 1.56
N ALA A 24 -9.07 0.78 1.03
CA ALA A 24 -8.34 0.24 -0.09
C ALA A 24 -6.84 0.31 0.15
N TRP A 25 -6.09 -0.60 -0.44
CA TRP A 25 -4.65 -0.51 -0.45
C TRP A 25 -4.20 0.53 -1.48
N LEU A 26 -3.64 1.61 -0.99
CA LEU A 26 -3.05 2.68 -1.79
C LEU A 26 -1.53 2.58 -1.76
N VAL A 27 -0.89 3.17 -2.74
CA VAL A 27 0.56 3.16 -2.86
C VAL A 27 1.10 4.54 -2.53
N ILE A 28 2.07 4.59 -1.62
CA ILE A 28 2.78 5.82 -1.25
C ILE A 28 4.17 5.79 -1.87
N TYR A 29 4.53 6.87 -2.54
CA TYR A 29 5.90 7.15 -2.93
C TYR A 29 6.61 7.86 -1.78
N THR A 30 7.75 7.31 -1.37
CA THR A 30 8.54 7.80 -0.23
C THR A 30 9.84 8.44 -0.68
N LYS A 31 10.44 9.21 0.21
CA LYS A 31 11.86 9.56 0.04
C LYS A 31 12.73 8.29 0.02
N PRO A 32 13.84 8.28 -0.74
CA PRO A 32 14.75 7.13 -0.76
C PRO A 32 15.20 6.74 0.65
N ARG A 33 15.18 5.43 0.93
CA ARG A 33 15.54 4.82 2.22
C ARG A 33 14.63 5.19 3.40
N TRP A 34 13.46 5.76 3.13
CA TRP A 34 12.48 6.09 4.15
C TRP A 34 11.34 5.07 4.26
N GLU A 35 11.38 4.03 3.45
CA GLU A 35 10.29 3.05 3.33
C GLU A 35 9.90 2.48 4.69
N LYS A 36 10.84 1.86 5.39
CA LYS A 36 10.59 1.27 6.71
C LYS A 36 10.26 2.33 7.75
N LYS A 37 11.00 3.42 7.75
CA LYS A 37 10.82 4.49 8.73
C LYS A 37 9.45 5.16 8.59
N LEU A 38 9.01 5.41 7.37
CA LEU A 38 7.69 5.96 7.12
C LEU A 38 6.60 4.95 7.51
N ALA A 39 6.77 3.67 7.18
CA ALA A 39 5.84 2.63 7.57
C ALA A 39 5.69 2.54 9.09
N ASP A 40 6.78 2.59 9.83
CA ASP A 40 6.78 2.57 11.30
C ASP A 40 6.07 3.80 11.88
N GLN A 41 6.31 4.98 11.33
CA GLN A 41 5.65 6.20 11.77
C GLN A 41 4.13 6.17 11.52
N LEU A 42 3.71 5.68 10.36
CA LEU A 42 2.29 5.55 10.04
C LEU A 42 1.61 4.48 10.90
N ALA A 43 2.28 3.37 11.14
CA ALA A 43 1.78 2.33 12.05
C ALA A 43 1.62 2.87 13.48
N ALA A 44 2.56 3.67 13.96
CA ALA A 44 2.47 4.33 15.26
C ALA A 44 1.29 5.31 15.36
N LYS A 45 0.87 5.89 14.24
CA LYS A 45 -0.33 6.72 14.15
C LYS A 45 -1.64 5.93 14.03
N GLY A 46 -1.58 4.61 14.03
CA GLY A 46 -2.74 3.74 13.94
C GLY A 46 -3.16 3.35 12.52
N PHE A 47 -2.37 3.66 11.50
CA PHE A 47 -2.64 3.23 10.14
C PHE A 47 -2.18 1.79 9.90
N THR A 48 -2.91 1.07 9.06
CA THR A 48 -2.48 -0.24 8.57
C THR A 48 -1.59 -0.04 7.36
N VAL A 49 -0.30 -0.35 7.51
CA VAL A 49 0.70 -0.18 6.46
C VAL A 49 1.42 -1.48 6.18
N TYR A 50 1.90 -1.63 4.96
CA TYR A 50 2.70 -2.76 4.55
C TYR A 50 3.92 -2.30 3.76
N CYS A 51 5.09 -2.55 4.32
CA CYS A 51 6.37 -2.35 3.64
C CYS A 51 6.98 -3.74 3.40
N PRO A 52 6.77 -4.34 2.23
CA PRO A 52 7.32 -5.65 1.95
C PRO A 52 8.85 -5.58 1.95
N THR A 53 9.46 -6.46 2.72
CA THR A 53 10.91 -6.57 2.83
C THR A 53 11.35 -7.97 2.46
N GLN A 54 12.53 -8.07 1.89
CA GLN A 54 13.22 -9.33 1.70
C GLN A 54 14.50 -9.35 2.54
N ARG A 55 14.80 -10.53 3.06
CA ARG A 55 16.01 -10.73 3.82
C ARG A 55 17.16 -11.01 2.87
N VAL A 56 18.14 -10.11 2.82
CA VAL A 56 19.29 -10.23 1.92
C VAL A 56 20.58 -10.30 2.71
N LYS A 57 21.50 -11.11 2.18
CA LYS A 57 22.83 -11.26 2.75
C LYS A 57 23.74 -10.20 2.17
N ARG A 58 24.23 -9.32 3.01
CA ARG A 58 25.21 -8.30 2.64
C ARG A 58 26.58 -8.64 3.20
N ARG A 59 27.56 -8.70 2.31
CA ARG A 59 28.94 -8.86 2.67
C ARG A 59 29.60 -7.51 2.83
N TRP A 60 30.13 -7.26 4.01
CA TRP A 60 30.96 -6.10 4.31
C TRP A 60 32.42 -6.57 4.31
N SER A 61 33.39 -5.68 4.31
CA SER A 61 34.80 -6.05 4.25
C SER A 61 35.26 -7.01 5.36
N ASP A 62 34.64 -6.93 6.52
CA ASP A 62 35.03 -7.67 7.74
C ASP A 62 34.01 -8.74 8.17
N ARG A 63 32.77 -8.71 7.64
CA ARG A 63 31.69 -9.61 8.05
C ARG A 63 30.56 -9.70 7.05
N THR A 64 29.78 -10.78 7.19
CA THR A 64 28.52 -10.95 6.47
C THR A 64 27.36 -10.76 7.42
N LYS A 65 26.37 -9.96 7.02
CA LYS A 65 25.18 -9.69 7.81
C LYS A 65 23.91 -9.84 6.96
N TRP A 66 22.86 -10.38 7.58
CA TRP A 66 21.53 -10.40 7.02
C TRP A 66 20.84 -9.07 7.31
N ILE A 67 20.25 -8.47 6.28
CA ILE A 67 19.47 -7.23 6.42
C ILE A 67 18.12 -7.39 5.75
N ASP A 68 17.11 -6.76 6.31
CA ASP A 68 15.78 -6.68 5.71
C ASP A 68 15.74 -5.45 4.80
N GLN A 69 15.70 -5.70 3.50
CA GLN A 69 15.69 -4.67 2.48
C GLN A 69 14.29 -4.52 1.91
N PRO A 70 13.75 -3.29 1.76
CA PRO A 70 12.48 -3.09 1.07
C PRO A 70 12.49 -3.70 -0.31
N LEU A 71 11.44 -4.44 -0.65
CA LEU A 71 11.30 -5.09 -1.95
C LEU A 71 11.10 -4.06 -3.05
N PHE A 72 10.33 -3.01 -2.78
CA PHE A 72 10.12 -1.90 -3.70
C PHE A 72 10.84 -0.66 -3.18
N SER A 73 11.75 -0.14 -3.96
CA SER A 73 12.45 1.10 -3.62
C SER A 73 11.48 2.28 -3.63
N SER A 74 11.48 3.06 -2.56
CA SER A 74 10.66 4.28 -2.41
C SER A 74 9.14 4.05 -2.51
N HIS A 75 8.67 2.84 -2.23
CA HIS A 75 7.23 2.54 -2.25
C HIS A 75 6.81 1.72 -1.03
N ILE A 76 5.68 2.09 -0.44
CA ILE A 76 5.00 1.32 0.60
C ILE A 76 3.50 1.31 0.32
N PHE A 77 2.79 0.40 0.96
CA PHE A 77 1.34 0.27 0.84
C PHE A 77 0.65 0.68 2.12
N ILE A 78 -0.49 1.36 2.00
CA ILE A 78 -1.34 1.74 3.13
C ILE A 78 -2.78 1.32 2.88
N HIS A 79 -3.40 0.72 3.88
CA HIS A 79 -4.82 0.33 3.84
C HIS A 79 -5.66 1.41 4.51
N ILE A 80 -6.29 2.25 3.73
CA ILE A 80 -6.97 3.47 4.20
C ILE A 80 -8.17 3.78 3.32
N GLU A 81 -9.13 4.47 3.88
CA GLU A 81 -10.19 5.09 3.09
C GLU A 81 -9.58 6.19 2.21
N PRO A 82 -9.83 6.20 0.90
CA PRO A 82 -9.20 7.17 -0.02
C PRO A 82 -9.43 8.63 0.36
N GLU A 83 -10.54 8.95 1.02
CA GLU A 83 -10.87 10.30 1.46
C GLU A 83 -10.03 10.77 2.66
N ARG A 84 -9.45 9.84 3.41
CA ARG A 84 -8.64 10.15 4.60
C ARG A 84 -7.16 10.32 4.31
N ARG A 85 -6.78 10.42 3.06
CA ARG A 85 -5.37 10.56 2.64
C ARG A 85 -4.67 11.76 3.25
N ASP A 86 -5.41 12.81 3.54
CA ASP A 86 -4.86 14.06 4.10
C ASP A 86 -4.13 13.84 5.44
N ALA A 87 -4.55 12.85 6.21
CA ALA A 87 -3.92 12.51 7.47
C ALA A 87 -2.48 12.00 7.34
N VAL A 88 -2.06 11.65 6.13
CA VAL A 88 -0.74 11.08 5.84
C VAL A 88 0.24 12.12 5.31
N TYR A 89 -0.24 13.20 4.70
CA TYR A 89 0.59 14.16 3.97
C TYR A 89 1.73 14.78 4.77
N PHE A 90 1.54 15.00 6.04
CA PHE A 90 2.53 15.66 6.88
C PHE A 90 3.47 14.68 7.61
N THR A 91 3.44 13.42 7.26
CA THR A 91 4.35 12.45 7.86
C THR A 91 5.73 12.54 7.21
N PRO A 92 6.81 12.67 8.00
CA PRO A 92 8.15 12.74 7.43
C PRO A 92 8.49 11.54 6.57
N GLY A 93 9.05 11.80 5.39
CA GLY A 93 9.37 10.76 4.41
C GLY A 93 8.29 10.53 3.36
N PHE A 94 7.08 11.01 3.58
CA PHE A 94 6.02 11.00 2.59
C PHE A 94 6.34 11.96 1.45
N VAL A 95 6.17 11.52 0.21
CA VAL A 95 6.30 12.38 -0.98
C VAL A 95 4.95 12.59 -1.63
N ARG A 96 4.30 11.51 -2.05
CA ARG A 96 2.98 11.56 -2.69
C ARG A 96 2.33 10.18 -2.70
N PHE A 97 1.03 10.14 -2.92
CA PHE A 97 0.36 8.92 -3.36
C PHE A 97 0.58 8.71 -4.85
N LEU A 98 0.59 7.46 -5.29
CA LEU A 98 0.55 7.15 -6.70
C LEU A 98 -0.86 7.32 -7.23
N PHE A 99 -0.97 7.86 -8.44
CA PHE A 99 -2.23 8.05 -9.14
C PHE A 99 -2.20 7.28 -10.46
N TRP A 100 -3.32 6.69 -10.78
CA TRP A 100 -3.57 6.08 -12.07
C TRP A 100 -4.92 6.59 -12.60
N ASN A 101 -4.93 7.07 -13.83
CA ASN A 101 -6.15 7.58 -14.48
C ASN A 101 -6.91 8.57 -13.57
N LYS A 102 -6.21 9.58 -13.05
CA LYS A 102 -6.72 10.66 -12.18
C LYS A 102 -7.31 10.20 -10.84
N ARG A 103 -7.09 8.95 -10.45
CA ARG A 103 -7.51 8.39 -9.16
C ARG A 103 -6.31 7.82 -8.43
N PRO A 104 -6.35 7.74 -7.09
CA PRO A 104 -5.30 7.03 -6.37
C PRO A 104 -5.19 5.59 -6.87
N ALA A 105 -3.97 5.17 -7.18
CA ALA A 105 -3.72 3.79 -7.58
C ALA A 105 -4.08 2.85 -6.44
N GLN A 106 -4.86 1.82 -6.73
CA GLN A 106 -5.30 0.83 -5.76
C GLN A 106 -4.70 -0.53 -6.08
N VAL A 107 -4.27 -1.23 -5.05
CA VAL A 107 -3.82 -2.62 -5.12
C VAL A 107 -4.90 -3.50 -4.51
N ARG A 108 -5.17 -4.62 -5.11
CA ARG A 108 -6.18 -5.55 -4.60
C ARG A 108 -5.68 -6.25 -3.34
N GLU A 109 -6.59 -6.54 -2.42
CA GLU A 109 -6.27 -7.33 -1.23
C GLU A 109 -5.60 -8.66 -1.58
N THR A 110 -6.09 -9.33 -2.61
CA THR A 110 -5.52 -10.59 -3.11
C THR A 110 -4.08 -10.45 -3.60
N GLU A 111 -3.72 -9.32 -4.16
CA GLU A 111 -2.35 -9.03 -4.60
C GLU A 111 -1.41 -8.83 -3.41
N ILE A 112 -1.86 -8.13 -2.38
CA ILE A 112 -1.12 -7.96 -1.12
C ILE A 112 -0.94 -9.32 -0.43
N ASP A 113 -1.99 -10.13 -0.35
CA ASP A 113 -1.93 -11.46 0.26
C ASP A 113 -0.99 -12.40 -0.52
N THR A 114 -1.01 -12.33 -1.84
CA THR A 114 -0.10 -13.07 -2.70
C THR A 114 1.35 -12.67 -2.44
N LEU A 115 1.62 -11.38 -2.34
CA LEU A 115 2.95 -10.86 -2.05
C LEU A 115 3.44 -11.31 -0.67
N LYS A 116 2.59 -11.26 0.35
CA LYS A 116 2.90 -11.76 1.69
C LYS A 116 3.26 -13.25 1.68
N ARG A 117 2.48 -14.06 0.96
CA ARG A 117 2.77 -15.50 0.82
C ARG A 117 4.10 -15.74 0.11
N TRP A 118 4.37 -15.05 -0.97
CA TRP A 118 5.63 -15.19 -1.69
C TRP A 118 6.83 -14.87 -0.81
N LEU A 119 6.75 -13.81 -0.03
CA LEU A 119 7.83 -13.42 0.87
C LEU A 119 8.02 -14.37 2.05
N ASN A 120 7.00 -15.17 2.40
CA ASN A 120 7.10 -16.17 3.44
C ASN A 120 7.58 -17.54 2.91
N ASP A 121 7.16 -17.91 1.71
CA ASP A 121 7.31 -19.28 1.21
C ASP A 121 8.56 -19.48 0.34
N PHE A 122 9.12 -18.40 -0.20
CA PHE A 122 10.27 -18.48 -1.09
C PHE A 122 11.56 -18.02 -0.42
N ASP A 123 12.65 -18.66 -0.82
CA ASP A 123 13.97 -18.22 -0.43
C ASP A 123 14.24 -16.81 -0.99
N HIS A 124 14.46 -15.88 -0.10
CA HIS A 124 14.53 -14.45 -0.43
C HIS A 124 15.68 -14.07 -1.36
N GLU A 125 16.67 -14.94 -1.51
CA GLU A 125 17.78 -14.71 -2.44
C GLU A 125 17.35 -14.79 -3.91
N ALA A 126 16.19 -15.38 -4.18
CA ALA A 126 15.69 -15.59 -5.55
C ALA A 126 14.76 -14.51 -6.09
N ILE A 127 14.33 -13.56 -5.24
CA ILE A 127 13.39 -12.52 -5.64
C ILE A 127 14.17 -11.31 -6.15
N SER A 128 14.04 -11.03 -7.42
CA SER A 128 14.58 -9.82 -8.06
C SER A 128 13.45 -9.07 -8.75
N ILE A 129 13.30 -7.80 -8.40
CA ILE A 129 12.38 -6.90 -9.09
C ILE A 129 13.20 -6.05 -10.04
N GLN A 130 12.95 -6.23 -11.33
CA GLN A 130 13.55 -5.43 -12.37
C GLN A 130 12.47 -4.58 -13.04
N PRO A 131 12.74 -3.31 -13.28
CA PRO A 131 11.83 -2.50 -14.08
C PRO A 131 11.80 -3.03 -15.50
N LEU A 132 10.60 -3.29 -16.00
CA LEU A 132 10.40 -3.68 -17.39
C LEU A 132 10.29 -2.42 -18.25
N ALA A 133 11.06 -2.36 -19.31
CA ALA A 133 10.95 -1.28 -20.26
C ALA A 133 9.69 -1.45 -21.11
N SER A 134 9.06 -0.33 -21.47
CA SER A 134 7.95 -0.34 -22.43
C SER A 134 8.38 -0.99 -23.74
N GLY A 135 7.54 -1.85 -24.29
CA GLY A 135 7.86 -2.65 -25.48
C GLY A 135 8.56 -3.97 -25.19
N SER A 136 8.94 -4.26 -23.94
CA SER A 136 9.55 -5.54 -23.59
C SER A 136 8.56 -6.69 -23.74
N HIS A 137 9.04 -7.78 -24.37
CA HIS A 137 8.28 -9.03 -24.41
C HIS A 137 8.60 -9.85 -23.17
N VAL A 138 7.55 -10.31 -22.51
CA VAL A 138 7.66 -11.12 -21.30
C VAL A 138 6.87 -12.40 -21.45
N THR A 139 7.40 -13.49 -20.91
CA THR A 139 6.71 -14.77 -20.87
C THR A 139 6.41 -15.13 -19.41
N VAL A 140 5.18 -15.50 -19.13
CA VAL A 140 4.79 -15.92 -17.80
C VAL A 140 5.30 -17.34 -17.54
N LYS A 141 6.22 -17.49 -16.59
CA LYS A 141 6.85 -18.79 -16.29
C LYS A 141 6.07 -19.65 -15.31
N SER A 142 5.16 -19.07 -14.53
CA SER A 142 4.36 -19.80 -13.53
C SER A 142 3.05 -19.10 -13.23
N GLY A 143 2.08 -19.85 -12.67
CA GLY A 143 0.77 -19.34 -12.30
C GLY A 143 -0.31 -19.59 -13.36
N PRO A 144 -1.52 -19.05 -13.18
CA PRO A 144 -2.67 -19.30 -14.06
C PRO A 144 -2.47 -18.86 -15.51
N LEU A 145 -1.50 -17.99 -15.77
CA LEU A 145 -1.18 -17.47 -17.10
C LEU A 145 0.13 -18.04 -17.64
N GLN A 146 0.61 -19.16 -17.06
CA GLN A 146 1.87 -19.78 -17.49
C GLN A 146 1.89 -20.07 -19.00
N GLY A 147 3.01 -19.73 -19.64
CA GLY A 147 3.21 -19.91 -21.06
C GLY A 147 2.62 -18.82 -21.94
N ARG A 148 1.93 -17.82 -21.37
CA ARG A 148 1.46 -16.69 -22.16
C ARG A 148 2.56 -15.65 -22.33
N GLU A 149 2.58 -15.07 -23.50
CA GLU A 149 3.43 -13.95 -23.83
C GLU A 149 2.65 -12.63 -23.76
N ALA A 150 3.31 -11.59 -23.31
CA ALA A 150 2.73 -10.26 -23.22
C ALA A 150 3.79 -9.21 -23.56
N THR A 151 3.34 -8.07 -24.04
CA THR A 151 4.19 -6.92 -24.25
C THR A 151 3.88 -5.86 -23.20
N VAL A 152 4.93 -5.31 -22.61
CA VAL A 152 4.80 -4.23 -21.62
C VAL A 152 4.43 -2.95 -22.35
N LEU A 153 3.33 -2.33 -21.93
CA LEU A 153 2.83 -1.08 -22.50
C LEU A 153 3.49 0.13 -21.85
#